data_d90daadacd9a78e9ebbcb42b842daf09
#
_entry.id   d90daadacd9a78e9ebbcb42b842daf09
#
_cell.length_a   1.000
_cell.length_b   1.000
_cell.length_c   1.000
_cell.angle_alpha   90.00
_cell.angle_beta   90.00
_cell.angle_gamma   90.00
#
_symmetry.space_group_name_H-M   'P 1'
#
loop_
_entity.id
_entity.type
_entity.pdbx_description
1 polymer ?
#
loop_
_entity_poly.entity_id
_entity_poly.type
_entity_poly.pdbx_seq_one_letter_code
_entity_poly.pdbx_strand_id
1 'polypeptide(L)'
;MASGRHFKVKEPDAAPSPSARHMDHVPQSDSPKREHGRGRENESSSARKYSGNRGGSTKRSLLATILGILLFFAGVAIFLYPTVSEWVASQRAQETIERAMTAEVSDTPRTESGKRAKDGDPAYEYLRAYNERVREGTAGAVNDPWGIGSDQQELEGVGLKDGIVGSISVPALGQVLPLYLGATKAHMYYGAAVTAGTSAPLGETDSNVVIAAHRGGYRGQAMFRDIENLKVGDKITIDTLWDTLVYRVRETRVISPDDVDAVRVQPGRDMVTLLTCHPYGHNYQRYLVYCERVEDAEADGADAGSSGVGAGTVWLNPLQQALEPSTSPLQVAERWFRVVGLALIALAVLVTAVRAARWLVRWIRH
;
A
#
# COMPACT_ATOMS: atom_id res chain seq x y z
N MET A 1 40.09 25.33 -36.81
CA MET A 1 39.02 25.74 -37.72
C MET A 1 37.96 24.65 -37.70
N ALA A 2 36.93 24.78 -36.88
CA ALA A 2 35.82 23.83 -36.86
C ALA A 2 34.55 24.64 -36.58
N SER A 3 33.66 24.58 -37.55
CA SER A 3 32.41 25.30 -37.69
C SER A 3 31.36 24.83 -36.66
N GLY A 4 30.88 25.69 -35.82
CA GLY A 4 29.74 25.48 -34.95
C GLY A 4 28.43 25.54 -35.74
N ARG A 5 27.60 24.54 -35.61
CA ARG A 5 26.21 24.58 -36.04
C ARG A 5 25.30 24.79 -34.84
N HIS A 6 24.70 25.97 -34.76
CA HIS A 6 23.60 26.29 -33.86
C HIS A 6 22.34 25.55 -34.33
N PHE A 7 21.79 24.70 -33.47
CA PHE A 7 20.42 24.20 -33.58
C PHE A 7 19.46 25.19 -32.93
N LYS A 8 18.61 25.81 -33.73
CA LYS A 8 17.47 26.63 -33.27
C LYS A 8 16.36 25.70 -32.81
N VAL A 9 16.00 25.79 -31.54
CA VAL A 9 14.80 25.19 -30.98
C VAL A 9 13.60 26.04 -31.41
N LYS A 10 12.64 25.38 -32.07
CA LYS A 10 11.36 25.97 -32.50
C LYS A 10 10.36 25.82 -31.36
N GLU A 11 9.85 26.94 -30.86
CA GLU A 11 8.74 27.00 -29.93
C GLU A 11 7.46 26.50 -30.60
N PRO A 12 6.59 25.77 -29.90
CA PRO A 12 5.26 25.40 -30.43
C PRO A 12 4.27 26.56 -30.22
N ASP A 13 3.55 26.87 -31.26
CA ASP A 13 2.51 27.88 -31.36
C ASP A 13 1.36 27.71 -30.36
N ALA A 14 0.94 28.82 -29.77
CA ALA A 14 -0.17 28.91 -28.87
C ALA A 14 -1.51 28.72 -29.64
N ALA A 15 -2.39 27.87 -29.11
CA ALA A 15 -3.75 27.70 -29.58
C ALA A 15 -4.65 28.86 -29.17
N PRO A 16 -5.61 29.30 -30.01
CA PRO A 16 -6.44 30.48 -29.76
C PRO A 16 -7.63 30.16 -28.81
N SER A 17 -7.93 31.13 -27.97
CA SER A 17 -9.12 31.19 -27.10
C SER A 17 -10.42 31.28 -27.90
N PRO A 18 -11.52 30.63 -27.47
CA PRO A 18 -12.83 30.89 -28.04
C PRO A 18 -13.45 32.14 -27.44
N SER A 19 -13.81 33.07 -28.36
CA SER A 19 -14.49 34.33 -28.14
C SER A 19 -15.92 34.17 -27.63
N ALA A 20 -16.32 35.16 -26.83
CA ALA A 20 -17.66 35.43 -26.34
C ALA A 20 -18.69 35.52 -27.49
N ARG A 21 -19.87 34.92 -27.31
CA ARG A 21 -21.09 35.21 -28.09
C ARG A 21 -22.17 35.76 -27.17
N HIS A 22 -22.43 37.00 -27.38
CA HIS A 22 -23.63 37.82 -27.39
C HIS A 22 -24.90 37.27 -26.74
N MET A 23 -25.36 38.06 -25.77
CA MET A 23 -26.72 38.16 -25.29
C MET A 23 -27.59 38.79 -26.41
N ASP A 24 -28.76 38.24 -26.66
CA ASP A 24 -29.88 38.96 -27.28
C ASP A 24 -31.23 38.53 -26.70
N HIS A 25 -31.87 39.54 -26.17
CA HIS A 25 -33.30 39.86 -26.12
C HIS A 25 -34.35 38.90 -25.56
N VAL A 26 -34.87 39.35 -24.43
CA VAL A 26 -36.23 39.16 -23.91
C VAL A 26 -37.21 40.01 -24.73
N PRO A 27 -38.43 39.57 -25.02
CA PRO A 27 -39.58 40.45 -24.99
C PRO A 27 -40.60 40.06 -23.90
N GLN A 28 -40.95 41.12 -23.16
CA GLN A 28 -42.16 41.22 -22.34
C GLN A 28 -43.36 41.45 -23.24
N SER A 29 -44.51 40.91 -22.86
CA SER A 29 -45.88 41.45 -23.03
C SER A 29 -46.83 40.40 -22.46
N ASP A 30 -47.84 40.59 -21.85
CA ASP A 30 -48.79 41.63 -21.41
C ASP A 30 -49.88 40.89 -20.65
N SER A 31 -50.30 41.43 -19.53
CA SER A 31 -51.57 41.06 -18.89
C SER A 31 -52.75 41.73 -19.57
N PRO A 32 -53.95 41.18 -19.56
CA PRO A 32 -55.09 42.02 -19.16
C PRO A 32 -56.04 41.42 -18.10
N LYS A 33 -56.36 42.29 -17.25
CA LYS A 33 -57.54 42.64 -16.46
C LYS A 33 -58.81 41.77 -16.49
N ARG A 34 -59.24 41.49 -15.26
CA ARG A 34 -60.59 41.49 -14.65
C ARG A 34 -61.79 41.47 -15.60
N GLU A 35 -62.70 40.53 -15.25
CA GLU A 35 -64.12 40.92 -15.06
C GLU A 35 -64.85 40.02 -14.07
N HIS A 36 -65.78 40.66 -13.32
CA HIS A 36 -66.68 40.16 -12.30
C HIS A 36 -67.84 39.38 -12.93
N GLY A 37 -68.23 38.26 -12.30
CA GLY A 37 -69.51 37.62 -12.53
C GLY A 37 -69.99 36.88 -11.29
N ARG A 38 -70.99 37.49 -10.61
CA ARG A 38 -71.81 36.89 -9.53
C ARG A 38 -72.73 35.83 -10.12
N GLY A 39 -72.93 34.74 -9.38
CA GLY A 39 -74.02 33.79 -9.63
C GLY A 39 -74.04 32.60 -8.70
N ARG A 40 -74.73 32.71 -7.61
CA ARG A 40 -75.67 31.83 -6.89
C ARG A 40 -75.48 30.33 -6.93
N GLU A 41 -75.31 29.80 -5.75
CA GLU A 41 -76.00 28.67 -5.08
C GLU A 41 -76.44 27.47 -5.95
N ASN A 42 -75.87 26.27 -5.60
CA ASN A 42 -76.72 25.14 -5.29
C ASN A 42 -75.94 24.08 -4.47
N GLU A 43 -76.47 23.78 -3.31
CA GLU A 43 -76.10 22.64 -2.50
C GLU A 43 -76.43 21.34 -3.25
N SER A 44 -75.45 20.43 -3.34
CA SER A 44 -75.75 19.00 -3.34
C SER A 44 -74.61 18.23 -2.66
N SER A 45 -74.93 17.74 -1.51
CA SER A 45 -74.18 16.78 -0.74
C SER A 45 -73.92 15.52 -1.55
N SER A 46 -72.67 15.25 -1.94
CA SER A 46 -72.22 13.92 -2.29
C SER A 46 -71.04 13.53 -1.46
N ALA A 47 -71.33 12.76 -0.41
CA ALA A 47 -70.35 12.07 0.41
C ALA A 47 -69.49 11.18 -0.50
N ARG A 48 -68.28 11.66 -0.92
CA ARG A 48 -67.23 10.80 -1.48
C ARG A 48 -66.66 9.96 -0.38
N LYS A 49 -67.09 8.67 -0.38
CA LYS A 49 -66.38 7.59 0.34
C LYS A 49 -64.90 7.60 -0.10
N TYR A 50 -64.07 8.10 0.77
CA TYR A 50 -62.61 7.90 0.65
C TYR A 50 -62.32 6.42 0.95
N SER A 51 -62.37 5.61 -0.10
CA SER A 51 -61.81 4.25 -0.08
C SER A 51 -60.31 4.37 0.01
N GLY A 52 -59.80 4.47 1.24
CA GLY A 52 -58.35 4.44 1.49
C GLY A 52 -57.80 3.09 1.13
N ASN A 53 -57.14 3.02 -0.03
CA ASN A 53 -56.31 1.88 -0.42
C ASN A 53 -55.09 1.82 0.52
N ARG A 54 -55.24 1.25 1.72
CA ARG A 54 -54.16 1.09 2.73
C ARG A 54 -53.27 -0.13 2.50
N GLY A 55 -53.46 -0.87 1.41
CA GLY A 55 -52.75 -2.14 1.19
C GLY A 55 -51.43 -2.00 0.43
N GLY A 56 -51.13 -0.86 -0.23
CA GLY A 56 -49.93 -0.68 -1.07
C GLY A 56 -48.74 -0.02 -0.38
N SER A 57 -49.01 0.65 0.77
CA SER A 57 -47.97 1.45 1.46
C SER A 57 -46.95 0.60 2.24
N THR A 58 -47.41 -0.46 2.90
CA THR A 58 -46.54 -1.30 3.75
C THR A 58 -45.54 -2.14 2.96
N LYS A 59 -45.93 -2.68 1.81
CA LYS A 59 -45.01 -3.48 0.97
C LYS A 59 -43.93 -2.59 0.33
N ARG A 60 -44.26 -1.37 -0.09
CA ARG A 60 -43.29 -0.40 -0.62
C ARG A 60 -42.30 0.08 0.46
N SER A 61 -42.78 0.30 1.68
CA SER A 61 -41.89 0.69 2.79
C SER A 61 -40.94 -0.45 3.21
N LEU A 62 -41.42 -1.70 3.19
CA LEU A 62 -40.60 -2.89 3.47
C LEU A 62 -39.52 -3.09 2.43
N LEU A 63 -39.85 -3.00 1.15
CA LEU A 63 -38.86 -3.09 0.04
C LEU A 63 -37.82 -1.97 0.12
N ALA A 64 -38.23 -0.74 0.40
CA ALA A 64 -37.31 0.38 0.57
C ALA A 64 -36.36 0.17 1.78
N THR A 65 -36.88 -0.39 2.88
CA THR A 65 -36.06 -0.71 4.06
C THR A 65 -35.05 -1.82 3.76
N ILE A 66 -35.47 -2.90 3.09
CA ILE A 66 -34.60 -3.99 2.70
C ILE A 66 -33.50 -3.48 1.75
N LEU A 67 -33.87 -2.70 0.75
CA LEU A 67 -32.91 -2.08 -0.18
C LEU A 67 -31.92 -1.18 0.55
N GLY A 68 -32.40 -0.37 1.51
CA GLY A 68 -31.54 0.48 2.34
C GLY A 68 -30.55 -0.32 3.18
N ILE A 69 -30.98 -1.43 3.76
CA ILE A 69 -30.11 -2.35 4.52
C ILE A 69 -29.07 -2.99 3.60
N LEU A 70 -29.48 -3.46 2.43
CA LEU A 70 -28.55 -4.05 1.45
C LEU A 70 -27.49 -3.04 0.98
N LEU A 71 -27.91 -1.82 0.66
CA LEU A 71 -26.99 -0.74 0.27
C LEU A 71 -26.04 -0.37 1.41
N PHE A 72 -26.53 -0.34 2.66
CA PHE A 72 -25.68 -0.10 3.81
C PHE A 72 -24.61 -1.17 3.98
N PHE A 73 -24.99 -2.46 3.95
CA PHE A 73 -24.00 -3.55 4.05
C PHE A 73 -23.04 -3.60 2.87
N ALA A 74 -23.51 -3.31 1.66
CA ALA A 74 -22.65 -3.17 0.49
C ALA A 74 -21.61 -2.04 0.67
N GLY A 75 -22.05 -0.88 1.17
CA GLY A 75 -21.14 0.24 1.49
C GLY A 75 -20.11 -0.12 2.56
N VAL A 76 -20.54 -0.79 3.63
CA VAL A 76 -19.64 -1.29 4.69
C VAL A 76 -18.64 -2.30 4.13
N ALA A 77 -19.08 -3.23 3.28
CA ALA A 77 -18.20 -4.23 2.66
C ALA A 77 -17.15 -3.58 1.76
N ILE A 78 -17.54 -2.62 0.92
CA ILE A 78 -16.61 -1.87 0.07
C ILE A 78 -15.60 -1.09 0.92
N PHE A 79 -16.07 -0.47 2.01
CA PHE A 79 -15.22 0.31 2.91
C PHE A 79 -14.22 -0.56 3.67
N LEU A 80 -14.62 -1.75 4.14
CA LEU A 80 -13.76 -2.67 4.87
C LEU A 80 -12.85 -3.49 3.96
N TYR A 81 -13.15 -3.55 2.66
CA TYR A 81 -12.40 -4.36 1.69
C TYR A 81 -10.88 -4.13 1.73
N PRO A 82 -10.34 -2.89 1.74
CA PRO A 82 -8.90 -2.67 1.79
C PRO A 82 -8.27 -3.29 3.04
N THR A 83 -8.88 -3.10 4.21
CA THR A 83 -8.36 -3.60 5.48
C THR A 83 -8.38 -5.13 5.55
N VAL A 84 -9.46 -5.75 5.09
CA VAL A 84 -9.59 -7.21 5.03
C VAL A 84 -8.59 -7.78 4.01
N SER A 85 -8.41 -7.13 2.86
CA SER A 85 -7.47 -7.56 1.83
C SER A 85 -6.02 -7.47 2.32
N GLU A 86 -5.63 -6.43 3.07
CA GLU A 86 -4.31 -6.31 3.69
C GLU A 86 -4.07 -7.43 4.71
N TRP A 87 -5.05 -7.74 5.55
CA TRP A 87 -4.96 -8.83 6.51
C TRP A 87 -4.81 -10.20 5.83
N VAL A 88 -5.63 -10.50 4.83
CA VAL A 88 -5.53 -11.76 4.06
C VAL A 88 -4.18 -11.85 3.35
N ALA A 89 -3.68 -10.74 2.82
CA ALA A 89 -2.40 -10.70 2.14
C ALA A 89 -1.23 -10.95 3.11
N SER A 90 -1.28 -10.40 4.32
CA SER A 90 -0.26 -10.65 5.37
C SER A 90 -0.23 -12.10 5.81
N GLN A 91 -1.39 -12.76 5.96
CA GLN A 91 -1.45 -14.20 6.28
C GLN A 91 -0.82 -15.05 5.16
N ARG A 92 -1.12 -14.75 3.90
CA ARG A 92 -0.51 -15.45 2.76
C ARG A 92 1.00 -15.24 2.68
N ALA A 93 1.48 -14.03 2.99
CA ALA A 93 2.91 -13.75 3.05
C ALA A 93 3.60 -14.61 4.11
N GLN A 94 3.02 -14.70 5.31
CA GLN A 94 3.53 -15.55 6.39
C GLN A 94 3.56 -17.04 6.00
N GLU A 95 2.47 -17.57 5.45
CA GLU A 95 2.43 -18.96 4.96
C GLU A 95 3.47 -19.21 3.85
N THR A 96 3.74 -18.22 3.00
CA THR A 96 4.75 -18.33 1.95
C THR A 96 6.15 -18.36 2.53
N ILE A 97 6.44 -17.48 3.50
CA ILE A 97 7.71 -17.44 4.24
C ILE A 97 7.91 -18.77 4.97
N GLU A 98 6.94 -19.23 5.76
CA GLU A 98 7.04 -20.50 6.48
C GLU A 98 7.35 -21.67 5.55
N ARG A 99 6.62 -21.78 4.44
CA ARG A 99 6.83 -22.85 3.45
C ARG A 99 8.23 -22.80 2.84
N ALA A 100 8.77 -21.63 2.59
CA ALA A 100 10.12 -21.48 2.05
C ALA A 100 11.19 -21.79 3.09
N MET A 101 11.03 -21.28 4.33
CA MET A 101 11.98 -21.46 5.42
C MET A 101 12.03 -22.91 5.95
N THR A 102 10.89 -23.63 5.88
CA THR A 102 10.78 -25.02 6.32
C THR A 102 11.00 -26.05 5.20
N ALA A 103 11.09 -25.59 3.94
CA ALA A 103 11.31 -26.50 2.80
C ALA A 103 12.58 -27.33 3.04
N GLU A 104 12.41 -28.65 3.07
CA GLU A 104 13.51 -29.58 3.15
C GLU A 104 14.33 -29.54 1.84
N VAL A 105 15.57 -29.11 1.96
CA VAL A 105 16.61 -29.42 0.98
C VAL A 105 17.32 -30.64 1.56
N SER A 106 17.19 -31.77 0.89
CA SER A 106 17.42 -33.13 1.42
C SER A 106 18.77 -33.38 2.09
N ASP A 107 19.77 -32.50 1.96
CA ASP A 107 21.13 -32.77 2.42
C ASP A 107 21.80 -31.61 3.18
N THR A 108 21.08 -30.52 3.50
CA THR A 108 21.71 -29.39 4.20
C THR A 108 21.50 -29.52 5.71
N PRO A 109 22.59 -29.63 6.51
CA PRO A 109 22.48 -29.64 7.97
C PRO A 109 21.80 -28.37 8.49
N ARG A 110 21.06 -28.50 9.60
CA ARG A 110 20.50 -27.35 10.32
C ARG A 110 21.29 -27.08 11.59
N THR A 111 21.39 -25.81 11.93
CA THR A 111 21.96 -25.35 13.19
C THR A 111 20.99 -25.60 14.34
N GLU A 112 21.43 -25.46 15.58
CA GLU A 112 20.56 -25.54 16.77
C GLU A 112 19.42 -24.52 16.74
N SER A 113 19.61 -23.38 16.08
CA SER A 113 18.59 -22.36 15.85
C SER A 113 17.58 -22.70 14.74
N GLY A 114 17.70 -23.88 14.11
CA GLY A 114 16.82 -24.33 13.01
C GLY A 114 17.15 -23.72 11.64
N LYS A 115 18.16 -22.86 11.55
CA LYS A 115 18.68 -22.30 10.30
C LYS A 115 19.49 -23.34 9.53
N ARG A 116 19.68 -23.14 8.21
CA ARG A 116 20.61 -23.96 7.42
C ARG A 116 22.04 -23.65 7.84
N ALA A 117 22.90 -24.68 7.88
CA ALA A 117 24.34 -24.45 8.03
C ALA A 117 24.87 -23.69 6.81
N LYS A 118 25.77 -22.75 7.02
CA LYS A 118 26.41 -21.99 5.94
C LYS A 118 27.39 -22.86 5.16
N ASP A 119 28.21 -23.63 5.90
CA ASP A 119 29.24 -24.49 5.34
C ASP A 119 28.60 -25.67 4.60
N GLY A 120 28.96 -25.81 3.33
CA GLY A 120 28.49 -26.89 2.48
C GLY A 120 27.07 -26.70 1.91
N ASP A 121 26.39 -25.57 2.17
CA ASP A 121 25.14 -25.23 1.48
C ASP A 121 25.45 -24.66 0.09
N PRO A 122 25.08 -25.35 -1.01
CA PRO A 122 25.40 -24.90 -2.36
C PRO A 122 24.80 -23.52 -2.68
N ALA A 123 23.63 -23.20 -2.12
CA ALA A 123 22.98 -21.90 -2.33
C ALA A 123 23.77 -20.79 -1.63
N TYR A 124 24.23 -21.01 -0.41
CA TYR A 124 25.06 -20.06 0.32
C TYR A 124 26.38 -19.79 -0.42
N GLU A 125 27.09 -20.84 -0.82
CA GLU A 125 28.37 -20.71 -1.54
C GLU A 125 28.20 -19.99 -2.89
N TYR A 126 27.11 -20.29 -3.62
CA TYR A 126 26.80 -19.58 -4.85
C TYR A 126 26.59 -18.08 -4.60
N LEU A 127 25.80 -17.72 -3.59
CA LEU A 127 25.53 -16.31 -3.26
C LEU A 127 26.77 -15.59 -2.75
N ARG A 128 27.64 -16.28 -2.02
CA ARG A 128 28.93 -15.73 -1.60
C ARG A 128 29.82 -15.41 -2.79
N ALA A 129 29.94 -16.34 -3.72
CA ALA A 129 30.67 -16.11 -4.98
C ALA A 129 30.03 -15.01 -5.84
N TYR A 130 28.70 -14.88 -5.77
CA TYR A 130 27.98 -13.78 -6.43
C TYR A 130 28.34 -12.43 -5.78
N ASN A 131 28.34 -12.32 -4.46
CA ASN A 131 28.75 -11.11 -3.74
C ASN A 131 30.18 -10.68 -4.07
N GLU A 132 31.11 -11.65 -4.26
CA GLU A 132 32.46 -11.34 -4.71
C GLU A 132 32.44 -10.66 -6.10
N ARG A 133 31.67 -11.20 -7.04
CA ARG A 133 31.51 -10.57 -8.36
C ARG A 133 30.87 -9.18 -8.30
N VAL A 134 29.95 -8.96 -7.34
CA VAL A 134 29.36 -7.61 -7.10
C VAL A 134 30.46 -6.64 -6.64
N ARG A 135 31.30 -7.03 -5.70
CA ARG A 135 32.45 -6.22 -5.22
C ARG A 135 33.43 -5.89 -6.33
N GLU A 136 33.69 -6.85 -7.20
CA GLU A 136 34.59 -6.69 -8.38
C GLU A 136 33.92 -5.90 -9.52
N GLY A 137 32.60 -5.62 -9.45
CA GLY A 137 31.86 -4.97 -10.52
C GLY A 137 31.58 -5.85 -11.74
N THR A 138 31.66 -7.18 -11.58
CA THR A 138 31.49 -8.17 -12.65
C THR A 138 30.15 -8.93 -12.59
N ALA A 139 29.30 -8.66 -11.60
CA ALA A 139 28.02 -9.34 -11.41
C ALA A 139 26.89 -8.86 -12.35
N GLY A 140 27.19 -7.95 -13.29
CA GLY A 140 26.21 -7.33 -14.18
C GLY A 140 25.86 -5.90 -13.77
N ALA A 141 25.11 -5.23 -14.63
CA ALA A 141 24.69 -3.84 -14.37
C ALA A 141 23.53 -3.78 -13.37
N VAL A 142 23.59 -2.82 -12.48
CA VAL A 142 22.42 -2.46 -11.65
C VAL A 142 21.44 -1.70 -12.53
N ASN A 143 20.19 -2.17 -12.58
CA ASN A 143 19.12 -1.54 -13.34
C ASN A 143 17.94 -1.23 -12.43
N ASP A 144 17.23 -0.13 -12.73
CA ASP A 144 15.98 0.19 -12.03
C ASP A 144 14.93 -0.90 -12.27
N PRO A 145 14.37 -1.53 -11.21
CA PRO A 145 13.40 -2.64 -11.36
C PRO A 145 12.12 -2.27 -12.10
N TRP A 146 11.76 -0.98 -12.15
CA TRP A 146 10.58 -0.48 -12.86
C TRP A 146 10.92 0.09 -14.25
N GLY A 147 12.19 0.06 -14.66
CA GLY A 147 12.65 0.55 -15.96
C GLY A 147 12.09 -0.25 -17.12
N ILE A 148 11.96 0.39 -18.28
CA ILE A 148 11.58 -0.28 -19.53
C ILE A 148 12.75 -1.14 -19.97
N GLY A 149 12.53 -2.46 -20.15
CA GLY A 149 13.59 -3.39 -20.56
C GLY A 149 14.56 -3.75 -19.45
N SER A 150 14.24 -3.48 -18.19
CA SER A 150 15.01 -3.97 -17.06
C SER A 150 14.79 -5.48 -16.94
N ASP A 151 15.71 -6.25 -17.54
CA ASP A 151 15.83 -7.69 -17.27
C ASP A 151 16.45 -7.84 -15.87
N GLN A 152 15.59 -7.88 -14.88
CA GLN A 152 15.98 -8.33 -13.55
C GLN A 152 16.09 -9.85 -13.64
N GLN A 153 17.29 -10.33 -13.98
CA GLN A 153 17.52 -11.76 -14.04
C GLN A 153 17.30 -12.35 -12.65
N GLU A 154 16.51 -13.39 -12.61
CA GLU A 154 16.47 -14.27 -11.46
C GLU A 154 17.89 -14.80 -11.25
N LEU A 155 18.29 -14.93 -9.97
CA LEU A 155 19.53 -15.65 -9.66
C LEU A 155 19.22 -17.15 -9.85
N GLU A 156 19.18 -17.57 -11.13
CA GLU A 156 18.89 -18.94 -11.50
C GLU A 156 19.97 -19.89 -10.97
N GLY A 157 19.58 -21.11 -10.66
CA GLY A 157 20.50 -22.14 -10.22
C GLY A 157 20.89 -22.11 -8.74
N VAL A 158 20.33 -21.18 -7.94
CA VAL A 158 20.62 -21.10 -6.51
C VAL A 158 19.96 -22.24 -5.70
N GLY A 159 19.03 -22.98 -6.31
CA GLY A 159 18.33 -24.09 -5.62
C GLY A 159 17.38 -23.66 -4.49
N LEU A 160 16.97 -22.38 -4.49
CA LEU A 160 16.00 -21.86 -3.54
C LEU A 160 14.58 -22.11 -4.01
N LYS A 161 13.71 -22.54 -3.08
CA LYS A 161 12.30 -22.74 -3.40
C LYS A 161 11.63 -21.41 -3.73
N ASP A 162 11.04 -21.32 -4.92
CA ASP A 162 10.32 -20.14 -5.43
C ASP A 162 11.19 -18.86 -5.45
N GLY A 163 12.54 -18.98 -5.44
CA GLY A 163 13.47 -17.85 -5.40
C GLY A 163 13.49 -17.09 -4.06
N ILE A 164 12.90 -17.64 -2.99
CA ILE A 164 12.83 -16.99 -1.68
C ILE A 164 14.09 -17.27 -0.88
N VAL A 165 14.79 -16.19 -0.49
CA VAL A 165 16.00 -16.26 0.36
C VAL A 165 15.67 -16.07 1.85
N GLY A 166 14.46 -15.58 2.15
CA GLY A 166 14.04 -15.31 3.50
C GLY A 166 12.86 -14.34 3.59
N SER A 167 12.87 -13.49 4.60
CA SER A 167 11.89 -12.42 4.79
C SER A 167 12.55 -11.12 5.23
N ILE A 168 11.85 -10.01 4.98
CA ILE A 168 12.20 -8.70 5.53
C ILE A 168 11.08 -8.22 6.45
N SER A 169 11.45 -7.82 7.67
CA SER A 169 10.58 -7.23 8.67
C SER A 169 10.93 -5.76 8.88
N VAL A 170 9.91 -4.89 8.77
CA VAL A 170 10.01 -3.44 9.00
C VAL A 170 8.97 -3.06 10.05
N PRO A 171 9.26 -3.20 11.36
CA PRO A 171 8.28 -3.03 12.44
C PRO A 171 7.62 -1.66 12.45
N ALA A 172 8.37 -0.59 12.17
CA ALA A 172 7.84 0.77 12.10
C ALA A 172 6.75 0.96 11.02
N LEU A 173 6.72 0.09 10.00
CA LEU A 173 5.66 0.05 8.98
C LEU A 173 4.63 -1.05 9.23
N GLY A 174 4.83 -1.91 10.24
CA GLY A 174 4.00 -3.10 10.48
C GLY A 174 4.06 -4.11 9.33
N GLN A 175 5.17 -4.18 8.60
CA GLN A 175 5.30 -5.02 7.40
C GLN A 175 6.27 -6.19 7.64
N VAL A 176 5.83 -7.38 7.22
CA VAL A 176 6.68 -8.56 7.04
C VAL A 176 6.41 -9.09 5.64
N LEU A 177 7.44 -9.12 4.80
CA LEU A 177 7.34 -9.50 3.39
C LEU A 177 8.29 -10.66 3.08
N PRO A 178 7.88 -11.62 2.23
CA PRO A 178 8.83 -12.57 1.67
C PRO A 178 9.88 -11.82 0.86
N LEU A 179 11.14 -12.26 0.96
CA LEU A 179 12.27 -11.68 0.26
C LEU A 179 12.76 -12.63 -0.83
N TYR A 180 12.61 -12.16 -2.06
CA TYR A 180 13.01 -12.89 -3.26
C TYR A 180 14.39 -12.45 -3.76
N LEU A 181 15.09 -13.32 -4.47
CA LEU A 181 16.27 -12.95 -5.24
C LEU A 181 15.87 -12.57 -6.65
N GLY A 182 16.37 -11.39 -7.12
CA GLY A 182 15.98 -10.78 -8.39
C GLY A 182 14.65 -10.04 -8.32
N ALA A 183 14.68 -8.73 -8.55
CA ALA A 183 13.50 -7.85 -8.47
C ALA A 183 12.66 -7.92 -9.75
N THR A 184 12.26 -9.14 -10.17
CA THR A 184 11.37 -9.36 -11.30
C THR A 184 9.97 -8.85 -11.00
N LYS A 185 9.16 -8.59 -12.03
CA LYS A 185 7.74 -8.22 -11.86
C LYS A 185 6.96 -9.27 -11.08
N ALA A 186 7.29 -10.57 -11.28
CA ALA A 186 6.66 -11.66 -10.56
C ALA A 186 7.00 -11.61 -9.07
N HIS A 187 8.27 -11.50 -8.71
CA HIS A 187 8.72 -11.45 -7.33
C HIS A 187 8.17 -10.21 -6.60
N MET A 188 8.32 -9.03 -7.18
CA MET A 188 7.78 -7.79 -6.60
C MET A 188 6.24 -7.78 -6.48
N TYR A 189 5.54 -8.59 -7.28
CA TYR A 189 4.09 -8.74 -7.16
C TYR A 189 3.68 -9.45 -5.87
N TYR A 190 4.53 -10.34 -5.32
CA TYR A 190 4.25 -11.13 -4.13
C TYR A 190 4.94 -10.62 -2.86
N GLY A 191 6.00 -9.82 -2.97
CA GLY A 191 6.76 -9.35 -1.83
C GLY A 191 7.83 -8.33 -2.17
N ALA A 192 8.90 -8.33 -1.38
CA ALA A 192 10.10 -7.57 -1.62
C ALA A 192 11.13 -8.44 -2.36
N ALA A 193 12.00 -7.82 -3.16
CA ALA A 193 12.99 -8.56 -3.93
C ALA A 193 14.34 -7.84 -3.97
N VAL A 194 15.42 -8.59 -3.88
CA VAL A 194 16.78 -8.10 -4.06
C VAL A 194 17.00 -7.72 -5.52
N THR A 195 17.47 -6.51 -5.76
CA THR A 195 17.75 -5.99 -7.10
C THR A 195 18.99 -6.68 -7.68
N ALA A 196 18.89 -7.19 -8.90
CA ALA A 196 20.03 -7.80 -9.59
C ALA A 196 21.19 -6.82 -9.77
N GLY A 197 22.42 -7.32 -9.70
CA GLY A 197 23.65 -6.50 -9.72
C GLY A 197 24.01 -5.88 -8.38
N THR A 198 23.20 -6.08 -7.33
CA THR A 198 23.49 -5.67 -5.94
C THR A 198 23.75 -6.88 -5.05
N SER A 199 24.28 -6.69 -3.84
CA SER A 199 24.67 -7.79 -2.97
C SER A 199 23.49 -8.67 -2.55
N ALA A 200 23.72 -9.98 -2.40
CA ALA A 200 22.82 -10.89 -1.72
C ALA A 200 22.90 -10.72 -0.19
N PRO A 201 21.82 -11.00 0.58
CA PRO A 201 21.73 -10.70 2.00
C PRO A 201 22.43 -11.76 2.85
N LEU A 202 23.76 -11.76 2.86
CA LEU A 202 24.61 -12.68 3.64
C LEU A 202 25.23 -12.05 4.88
N GLY A 203 25.07 -10.73 5.11
CA GLY A 203 25.64 -10.00 6.25
C GLY A 203 27.16 -9.83 6.16
N GLU A 204 27.68 -9.63 4.96
CA GLU A 204 29.10 -9.45 4.69
C GLU A 204 29.46 -7.97 4.66
N THR A 205 30.66 -7.63 5.13
CA THR A 205 31.25 -6.30 4.92
C THR A 205 31.48 -6.05 3.44
N ASP A 206 31.59 -4.79 3.03
CA ASP A 206 31.66 -4.38 1.62
C ASP A 206 30.46 -4.90 0.81
N SER A 207 29.26 -4.69 1.36
CA SER A 207 28.02 -5.09 0.72
C SER A 207 26.96 -3.99 0.79
N ASN A 208 26.09 -3.95 -0.24
CA ASN A 208 24.85 -3.19 -0.21
C ASN A 208 23.73 -4.00 -0.87
N VAL A 209 22.84 -4.52 -0.06
CA VAL A 209 21.67 -5.30 -0.51
C VAL A 209 20.55 -4.33 -0.84
N VAL A 210 20.24 -4.14 -2.12
CA VAL A 210 19.15 -3.25 -2.54
C VAL A 210 17.86 -4.04 -2.65
N ILE A 211 16.91 -3.72 -1.81
CA ILE A 211 15.63 -4.43 -1.70
C ILE A 211 14.52 -3.54 -2.25
N ALA A 212 13.97 -3.95 -3.39
CA ALA A 212 12.88 -3.27 -4.06
C ALA A 212 11.53 -3.85 -3.65
N ALA A 213 10.54 -2.98 -3.42
CA ALA A 213 9.14 -3.37 -3.27
C ALA A 213 8.23 -2.26 -3.77
N HIS A 214 7.02 -2.64 -4.21
CA HIS A 214 6.04 -1.67 -4.66
C HIS A 214 5.60 -0.71 -3.54
N ARG A 215 5.18 0.48 -3.94
CA ARG A 215 4.65 1.48 -3.01
C ARG A 215 3.14 1.27 -2.75
N GLY A 216 2.76 0.02 -2.45
CA GLY A 216 1.40 -0.39 -2.13
C GLY A 216 0.51 -0.72 -3.33
N GLY A 217 -0.71 -1.13 -3.04
CA GLY A 217 -1.75 -1.38 -4.03
C GLY A 217 -1.74 -2.75 -4.72
N TYR A 218 -0.77 -3.59 -4.44
CA TYR A 218 -0.69 -4.93 -5.03
C TYR A 218 -1.28 -5.98 -4.09
N ARG A 219 -2.34 -6.65 -4.54
CA ARG A 219 -3.03 -7.73 -3.81
C ARG A 219 -3.43 -7.41 -2.38
N GLY A 220 -3.66 -6.14 -2.07
CA GLY A 220 -3.94 -5.67 -0.72
C GLY A 220 -2.73 -5.49 0.19
N GLN A 221 -1.50 -5.78 -0.26
CA GLN A 221 -0.30 -5.54 0.54
C GLN A 221 0.08 -4.06 0.51
N ALA A 222 0.37 -3.51 1.70
CA ALA A 222 0.89 -2.15 1.81
C ALA A 222 2.35 -2.04 1.32
N MET A 223 3.12 -3.12 1.44
CA MET A 223 4.54 -3.16 1.05
C MET A 223 5.31 -1.93 1.56
N PHE A 224 5.97 -1.17 0.68
CA PHE A 224 6.69 0.06 1.02
C PHE A 224 5.85 1.34 0.82
N ARG A 225 4.50 1.25 0.92
CA ARG A 225 3.60 2.41 0.76
C ARG A 225 3.98 3.56 1.68
N ASP A 226 4.22 3.26 2.93
CA ASP A 226 4.45 4.23 3.99
C ASP A 226 5.94 4.40 4.36
N ILE A 227 6.85 4.07 3.43
CA ILE A 227 8.31 4.06 3.65
C ILE A 227 8.87 5.42 4.12
N GLU A 228 8.20 6.53 3.76
CA GLU A 228 8.59 7.88 4.19
C GLU A 228 8.40 8.10 5.70
N ASN A 229 7.67 7.24 6.38
CA ASN A 229 7.49 7.30 7.84
C ASN A 229 8.70 6.75 8.60
N LEU A 230 9.63 6.06 7.91
CA LEU A 230 10.85 5.55 8.53
C LEU A 230 11.75 6.71 8.99
N LYS A 231 12.26 6.57 10.20
CA LYS A 231 13.14 7.54 10.86
C LYS A 231 14.51 6.92 11.10
N VAL A 232 15.52 7.77 11.19
CA VAL A 232 16.87 7.34 11.61
C VAL A 232 16.77 6.60 12.93
N GLY A 233 17.37 5.40 12.99
CA GLY A 233 17.33 4.50 14.12
C GLY A 233 16.28 3.39 14.04
N ASP A 234 15.27 3.48 13.15
CA ASP A 234 14.28 2.42 12.98
C ASP A 234 14.94 1.10 12.59
N LYS A 235 14.43 0.00 13.15
CA LYS A 235 14.95 -1.35 12.97
C LYS A 235 14.40 -1.99 11.71
N ILE A 236 15.29 -2.63 10.95
CA ILE A 236 14.99 -3.51 9.83
C ILE A 236 15.61 -4.86 10.13
N THR A 237 14.85 -5.93 9.99
CA THR A 237 15.37 -7.28 10.17
C THR A 237 15.23 -8.08 8.88
N ILE A 238 16.29 -8.69 8.43
CA ILE A 238 16.27 -9.66 7.32
C ILE A 238 16.51 -11.03 7.91
N ASP A 239 15.52 -11.89 7.85
CA ASP A 239 15.59 -13.24 8.32
C ASP A 239 15.81 -14.18 7.14
N THR A 240 17.08 -14.57 6.92
CA THR A 240 17.46 -15.44 5.81
C THR A 240 17.38 -16.92 6.20
N LEU A 241 17.57 -17.81 5.24
CA LEU A 241 17.69 -19.24 5.49
C LEU A 241 18.86 -19.62 6.43
N TRP A 242 19.89 -18.76 6.51
CA TRP A 242 21.14 -19.04 7.21
C TRP A 242 21.34 -18.18 8.45
N ASP A 243 20.80 -16.95 8.47
CA ASP A 243 21.07 -15.97 9.54
C ASP A 243 19.91 -14.99 9.72
N THR A 244 19.93 -14.30 10.86
CA THR A 244 19.06 -13.15 11.14
C THR A 244 19.93 -11.90 11.19
N LEU A 245 19.70 -11.00 10.25
CA LEU A 245 20.51 -9.79 10.03
C LEU A 245 19.73 -8.57 10.47
N VAL A 246 20.29 -7.79 11.41
CA VAL A 246 19.63 -6.60 11.94
C VAL A 246 20.32 -5.33 11.46
N TYR A 247 19.52 -4.40 10.93
CA TYR A 247 19.98 -3.12 10.41
C TYR A 247 19.19 -1.98 11.04
N ARG A 248 19.78 -0.78 11.07
CA ARG A 248 19.07 0.45 11.45
C ARG A 248 19.14 1.49 10.35
N VAL A 249 18.03 2.21 10.18
CA VAL A 249 17.95 3.33 9.25
C VAL A 249 18.97 4.40 9.62
N ARG A 250 19.75 4.86 8.63
CA ARG A 250 20.75 5.93 8.77
C ARG A 250 20.39 7.18 8.01
N GLU A 251 19.88 7.04 6.79
CA GLU A 251 19.60 8.15 5.89
C GLU A 251 18.47 7.80 4.93
N THR A 252 17.78 8.80 4.44
CA THR A 252 16.82 8.65 3.34
C THR A 252 17.18 9.61 2.21
N ARG A 253 16.94 9.20 0.97
CA ARG A 253 17.24 10.02 -0.21
C ARG A 253 16.21 9.81 -1.32
N VAL A 254 15.90 10.88 -2.06
CA VAL A 254 15.14 10.80 -3.31
C VAL A 254 16.13 10.95 -4.47
N ILE A 255 16.06 10.04 -5.44
CA ILE A 255 16.96 9.99 -6.60
C ILE A 255 16.19 9.90 -7.91
N SER A 256 16.86 10.17 -9.02
CA SER A 256 16.39 9.77 -10.36
C SER A 256 16.51 8.24 -10.51
N PRO A 257 15.64 7.60 -11.31
CA PRO A 257 15.77 6.17 -11.64
C PRO A 257 17.12 5.77 -12.23
N ASP A 258 17.80 6.70 -12.88
CA ASP A 258 19.08 6.47 -13.56
C ASP A 258 20.30 6.65 -12.63
N ASP A 259 20.10 7.08 -11.39
CA ASP A 259 21.20 7.29 -10.42
C ASP A 259 21.59 5.97 -9.75
N VAL A 260 22.22 5.09 -10.51
CA VAL A 260 22.70 3.79 -10.04
C VAL A 260 23.86 3.90 -9.05
N ASP A 261 24.58 5.03 -9.04
CA ASP A 261 25.69 5.26 -8.12
C ASP A 261 25.21 5.38 -6.67
N ALA A 262 23.97 5.82 -6.47
CA ALA A 262 23.35 5.92 -5.16
C ALA A 262 23.20 4.57 -4.43
N VAL A 263 23.27 3.46 -5.15
CA VAL A 263 23.08 2.11 -4.58
C VAL A 263 24.34 1.22 -4.64
N ARG A 264 25.48 1.79 -4.97
CA ARG A 264 26.76 1.06 -5.01
C ARG A 264 27.21 0.60 -3.62
N VAL A 265 28.01 -0.44 -3.61
CA VAL A 265 28.72 -0.91 -2.41
C VAL A 265 29.60 0.21 -1.84
N GLN A 266 29.55 0.41 -0.54
CA GLN A 266 30.42 1.35 0.18
C GLN A 266 31.47 0.56 0.95
N PRO A 267 32.77 0.81 0.71
CA PRO A 267 33.83 0.07 1.37
C PRO A 267 33.75 0.14 2.89
N GLY A 268 34.00 -0.99 3.55
CA GLY A 268 34.00 -1.12 5.00
C GLY A 268 32.61 -1.20 5.63
N ARG A 269 31.52 -1.23 4.85
CA ARG A 269 30.15 -1.20 5.38
C ARG A 269 29.35 -2.44 4.96
N ASP A 270 28.49 -2.92 5.85
CA ASP A 270 27.41 -3.88 5.58
C ASP A 270 26.09 -3.10 5.56
N MET A 271 25.50 -2.93 4.37
CA MET A 271 24.36 -2.07 4.14
C MET A 271 23.19 -2.80 3.50
N VAL A 272 22.01 -2.31 3.85
CA VAL A 272 20.75 -2.59 3.16
C VAL A 272 20.14 -1.28 2.70
N THR A 273 19.73 -1.21 1.44
CA THR A 273 19.02 -0.06 0.88
C THR A 273 17.62 -0.48 0.45
N LEU A 274 16.59 0.05 1.12
CA LEU A 274 15.21 -0.15 0.69
C LEU A 274 14.90 0.81 -0.46
N LEU A 275 14.28 0.30 -1.52
CA LEU A 275 14.04 1.03 -2.76
C LEU A 275 12.55 0.94 -3.14
N THR A 276 11.93 2.08 -3.45
CA THR A 276 10.56 2.13 -3.98
C THR A 276 10.35 3.33 -4.90
N CYS A 277 9.21 3.33 -5.61
CA CYS A 277 8.81 4.46 -6.46
C CYS A 277 8.45 5.71 -5.64
N HIS A 278 8.74 6.89 -6.19
CA HIS A 278 8.45 8.19 -5.59
C HIS A 278 8.08 9.24 -6.68
N PRO A 279 7.21 10.26 -6.39
CA PRO A 279 6.27 10.32 -5.27
C PRO A 279 5.15 9.27 -5.37
N TYR A 280 4.42 9.04 -4.28
CA TYR A 280 3.29 8.12 -4.27
C TYR A 280 2.27 8.48 -5.37
N GLY A 281 1.93 7.49 -6.21
CA GLY A 281 0.99 7.65 -7.32
C GLY A 281 1.57 8.29 -8.59
N HIS A 282 2.79 8.86 -8.57
CA HIS A 282 3.42 9.49 -9.74
C HIS A 282 4.63 8.73 -10.28
N ASN A 283 5.45 8.14 -9.42
CA ASN A 283 6.48 7.11 -9.70
C ASN A 283 7.65 7.54 -10.63
N TYR A 284 7.91 8.84 -10.82
CA TYR A 284 8.99 9.31 -11.71
C TYR A 284 10.37 9.43 -11.02
N GLN A 285 10.44 9.22 -9.71
CA GLN A 285 11.67 9.16 -8.91
C GLN A 285 11.71 7.85 -8.12
N ARG A 286 12.81 7.66 -7.34
CA ARG A 286 12.97 6.56 -6.39
C ARG A 286 13.23 7.10 -5.01
N TYR A 287 12.62 6.49 -4.01
CA TYR A 287 12.87 6.76 -2.59
C TYR A 287 13.75 5.65 -2.04
N LEU A 288 14.88 6.06 -1.46
CA LEU A 288 15.85 5.17 -0.83
C LEU A 288 15.84 5.36 0.67
N VAL A 289 15.95 4.26 1.40
CA VAL A 289 16.23 4.22 2.84
C VAL A 289 17.50 3.41 3.05
N TYR A 290 18.58 4.07 3.42
CA TYR A 290 19.85 3.44 3.71
C TYR A 290 19.88 2.95 5.15
N CYS A 291 20.19 1.67 5.32
CA CYS A 291 20.29 1.01 6.62
C CYS A 291 21.67 0.40 6.75
N GLU A 292 22.22 0.41 7.96
CA GLU A 292 23.53 -0.14 8.27
C GLU A 292 23.39 -1.22 9.32
N ARG A 293 24.21 -2.26 9.20
CA ARG A 293 24.27 -3.37 10.13
C ARG A 293 24.53 -2.88 11.55
N VAL A 294 23.85 -3.47 12.53
CA VAL A 294 24.13 -3.28 13.95
C VAL A 294 24.50 -4.61 14.58
N GLU A 295 25.38 -4.58 15.59
CA GLU A 295 25.74 -5.76 16.36
C GLU A 295 24.57 -6.24 17.21
N ASP A 296 24.52 -7.54 17.53
CA ASP A 296 23.41 -8.16 18.25
C ASP A 296 23.12 -7.52 19.62
N ALA A 297 24.17 -7.01 20.30
CA ALA A 297 24.01 -6.29 21.57
C ALA A 297 23.25 -4.95 21.47
N GLU A 298 23.30 -4.28 20.31
CA GLU A 298 22.53 -3.08 20.04
C GLU A 298 21.12 -3.39 19.48
N ALA A 299 20.94 -4.62 18.95
CA ALA A 299 19.65 -5.06 18.44
C ALA A 299 18.61 -5.21 19.55
N ASP A 300 19.00 -5.66 20.75
CA ASP A 300 18.11 -5.93 21.90
C ASP A 300 17.86 -4.70 22.79
N GLY A 301 18.76 -3.71 22.76
CA GLY A 301 18.72 -2.57 23.68
C GLY A 301 17.59 -1.55 23.47
N ALA A 302 16.88 -1.59 22.34
CA ALA A 302 15.83 -0.64 22.01
C ALA A 302 14.41 -1.26 21.96
N ASP A 303 14.29 -2.57 22.08
CA ASP A 303 13.04 -3.32 21.86
C ASP A 303 12.31 -3.76 23.13
N ALA A 304 12.65 -3.23 24.32
CA ALA A 304 11.85 -3.50 25.54
C ALA A 304 10.36 -3.05 25.45
N GLY A 305 9.95 -2.48 24.31
CA GLY A 305 8.57 -2.06 24.05
C GLY A 305 7.90 -2.66 22.80
N SER A 306 8.59 -3.49 22.00
CA SER A 306 8.09 -3.92 20.68
C SER A 306 8.13 -5.44 20.44
N SER A 307 8.24 -6.25 21.48
CA SER A 307 8.12 -7.70 21.32
C SER A 307 6.67 -8.09 21.05
N GLY A 308 6.39 -8.46 19.83
CA GLY A 308 5.13 -9.11 19.45
C GLY A 308 4.18 -8.25 18.61
N VAL A 309 4.57 -7.92 17.40
CA VAL A 309 3.57 -7.54 16.39
C VAL A 309 2.90 -8.83 15.88
N GLY A 310 2.08 -9.43 16.74
CA GLY A 310 1.06 -10.36 16.27
C GLY A 310 0.11 -9.61 15.35
N ALA A 311 -0.48 -10.28 14.36
CA ALA A 311 -1.46 -9.77 13.41
C ALA A 311 -2.64 -9.00 14.03
N GLY A 312 -2.70 -8.87 15.37
CA GLY A 312 -3.75 -8.17 16.11
C GLY A 312 -3.53 -6.66 16.31
N THR A 313 -2.30 -6.14 16.15
CA THR A 313 -2.03 -4.72 16.45
C THR A 313 -2.27 -3.76 15.28
N VAL A 314 -2.42 -4.28 14.06
CA VAL A 314 -2.76 -3.49 12.87
C VAL A 314 -4.14 -2.83 12.97
N TRP A 315 -5.05 -3.38 13.81
CA TRP A 315 -6.43 -2.90 13.96
C TRP A 315 -6.60 -1.71 14.90
N LEU A 316 -5.62 -1.43 15.76
CA LEU A 316 -5.85 -0.56 16.91
C LEU A 316 -5.48 0.92 16.71
N ASN A 317 -4.92 1.33 15.56
CA ASN A 317 -4.43 2.71 15.45
C ASN A 317 -4.68 3.47 14.13
N PRO A 318 -5.90 3.46 13.54
CA PRO A 318 -6.18 4.29 12.37
C PRO A 318 -6.05 5.79 12.66
N LEU A 319 -6.31 6.21 13.91
CA LEU A 319 -6.12 7.60 14.35
C LEU A 319 -4.65 7.98 14.44
N GLN A 320 -3.81 7.11 14.99
CA GLN A 320 -2.36 7.35 15.09
C GLN A 320 -1.72 7.43 13.71
N GLN A 321 -2.09 6.51 12.81
CA GLN A 321 -1.65 6.56 11.41
C GLN A 321 -2.13 7.81 10.66
N ALA A 322 -3.33 8.32 10.98
CA ALA A 322 -3.85 9.53 10.34
C ALA A 322 -3.13 10.81 10.80
N LEU A 323 -2.54 10.80 12.00
CA LEU A 323 -1.82 11.93 12.59
C LEU A 323 -0.33 11.94 12.23
N GLU A 324 0.21 10.83 11.68
CA GLU A 324 1.61 10.78 11.23
C GLU A 324 1.83 11.72 10.03
N PRO A 325 2.90 12.54 10.06
CA PRO A 325 3.21 13.42 8.94
C PRO A 325 3.50 12.58 7.68
N SER A 326 2.84 12.90 6.59
CA SER A 326 3.08 12.30 5.27
C SER A 326 3.37 13.40 4.26
N THR A 327 4.36 13.20 3.42
CA THR A 327 4.74 14.14 2.37
C THR A 327 3.79 14.10 1.18
N SER A 328 2.98 13.04 1.06
CA SER A 328 2.03 12.88 -0.05
C SER A 328 0.61 13.28 0.36
N PRO A 329 0.00 14.30 -0.29
CA PRO A 329 -1.37 14.72 0.00
C PRO A 329 -2.40 13.61 -0.26
N LEU A 330 -2.12 12.68 -1.18
CA LEU A 330 -2.98 11.55 -1.48
C LEU A 330 -3.02 10.55 -0.30
N GLN A 331 -1.89 10.28 0.34
CA GLN A 331 -1.83 9.41 1.52
C GLN A 331 -2.58 10.03 2.70
N VAL A 332 -2.42 11.35 2.91
CA VAL A 332 -3.16 12.08 3.96
C VAL A 332 -4.66 11.97 3.72
N ALA A 333 -5.12 12.21 2.50
CA ALA A 333 -6.54 12.11 2.14
C ALA A 333 -7.08 10.69 2.35
N GLU A 334 -6.34 9.65 1.95
CA GLU A 334 -6.72 8.25 2.14
C GLU A 334 -6.86 7.88 3.63
N ARG A 335 -5.91 8.31 4.47
CA ARG A 335 -5.94 8.08 5.92
C ARG A 335 -7.15 8.74 6.57
N TRP A 336 -7.42 10.01 6.26
CA TRP A 336 -8.59 10.73 6.77
C TRP A 336 -9.90 10.12 6.29
N PHE A 337 -9.96 9.66 5.06
CA PHE A 337 -11.13 8.96 4.54
C PHE A 337 -11.46 7.70 5.34
N ARG A 338 -10.43 6.91 5.72
CA ARG A 338 -10.61 5.73 6.58
C ARG A 338 -11.14 6.10 7.96
N VAL A 339 -10.60 7.13 8.61
CA VAL A 339 -11.04 7.59 9.94
C VAL A 339 -12.49 8.07 9.92
N VAL A 340 -12.82 8.95 8.97
CA VAL A 340 -14.19 9.49 8.82
C VAL A 340 -15.18 8.36 8.51
N GLY A 341 -14.81 7.43 7.62
CA GLY A 341 -15.67 6.29 7.30
C GLY A 341 -15.96 5.39 8.50
N LEU A 342 -14.93 5.06 9.30
CA LEU A 342 -15.12 4.29 10.55
C LEU A 342 -16.02 5.02 11.55
N ALA A 343 -15.86 6.33 11.71
CA ALA A 343 -16.70 7.15 12.58
C ALA A 343 -18.16 7.15 12.11
N LEU A 344 -18.42 7.26 10.82
CA LEU A 344 -19.76 7.20 10.25
C LEU A 344 -20.41 5.82 10.43
N ILE A 345 -19.66 4.74 10.24
CA ILE A 345 -20.16 3.37 10.49
C ILE A 345 -20.50 3.21 11.98
N ALA A 346 -19.62 3.63 12.89
CA ALA A 346 -19.87 3.56 14.32
C ALA A 346 -21.13 4.36 14.72
N LEU A 347 -21.30 5.56 14.17
CA LEU A 347 -22.48 6.38 14.39
C LEU A 347 -23.76 5.70 13.87
N ALA A 348 -23.73 5.12 12.68
CA ALA A 348 -24.86 4.40 12.10
C ALA A 348 -25.25 3.18 12.95
N VAL A 349 -24.26 2.41 13.43
CA VAL A 349 -24.49 1.28 14.34
C VAL A 349 -25.11 1.76 15.66
N LEU A 350 -24.59 2.84 16.24
CA LEU A 350 -25.13 3.41 17.47
C LEU A 350 -26.60 3.86 17.30
N VAL A 351 -26.89 4.59 16.22
CA VAL A 351 -28.26 5.05 15.92
C VAL A 351 -29.22 3.89 15.73
N THR A 352 -28.80 2.84 15.02
CA THR A 352 -29.62 1.64 14.82
C THR A 352 -29.86 0.87 16.13
N ALA A 353 -28.82 0.72 16.95
CA ALA A 353 -28.94 0.10 18.29
C ALA A 353 -29.88 0.87 19.20
N VAL A 354 -29.77 2.20 19.25
CA VAL A 354 -30.69 3.05 20.04
C VAL A 354 -32.15 2.93 19.55
N ARG A 355 -32.34 2.89 18.21
CA ARG A 355 -33.70 2.69 17.64
C ARG A 355 -34.26 1.31 17.99
N ALA A 356 -33.44 0.26 17.88
CA ALA A 356 -33.85 -1.08 18.28
C ALA A 356 -34.18 -1.19 19.76
N ALA A 357 -33.35 -0.61 20.63
CA ALA A 357 -33.62 -0.57 22.07
C ALA A 357 -34.90 0.16 22.40
N ARG A 358 -35.16 1.32 21.78
CA ARG A 358 -36.41 2.07 21.95
C ARG A 358 -37.62 1.29 21.45
N TRP A 359 -37.48 0.53 20.36
CA TRP A 359 -38.55 -0.35 19.87
C TRP A 359 -38.81 -1.49 20.83
N LEU A 360 -37.78 -2.16 21.35
CA LEU A 360 -37.91 -3.24 22.33
C LEU A 360 -38.58 -2.78 23.61
N VAL A 361 -38.18 -1.63 24.16
CA VAL A 361 -38.83 -1.04 25.37
C VAL A 361 -40.30 -0.74 25.14
N ARG A 362 -40.67 -0.27 23.94
CA ARG A 362 -42.09 -0.05 23.60
C ARG A 362 -42.87 -1.36 23.51
N TRP A 363 -42.23 -2.42 22.94
CA TRP A 363 -42.85 -3.74 22.80
C TRP A 363 -43.08 -4.44 24.17
N ILE A 364 -42.13 -4.27 25.12
CA ILE A 364 -42.26 -4.82 26.49
C ILE A 364 -43.32 -4.09 27.31
N ARG A 365 -43.65 -2.84 27.00
CA ARG A 365 -44.64 -2.03 27.71
C ARG A 365 -46.09 -2.22 27.23
N HIS A 366 -46.28 -2.94 26.14
CA HIS A 366 -47.57 -3.37 25.61
C HIS A 366 -47.80 -4.85 25.84
#